data_f207f02c7a59374296de6b44a588c4df
#
_entry.id   f207f02c7a59374296de6b44a588c4df
#
_cell.length_a   1.000
_cell.length_b   1.000
_cell.length_c   1.000
_cell.angle_alpha   90.00
_cell.angle_beta   90.00
_cell.angle_gamma   90.00
#
_symmetry.space_group_name_H-M   'P 1'
#
loop_
_entity.id
_entity.type
_entity.pdbx_description
1 polymer ?
#
loop_
_entity_poly.entity_id
_entity_poly.type
_entity_poly.pdbx_seq_one_letter_code
_entity_poly.pdbx_strand_id
1 'polypeptide(L)'
;MLSVYNWENGGLKETLELSSSCWINLADPTTAELEKVLSFSRVPRDFLTDPLDREERPRFENEDGASLIIVHVPYPVRGEEDDESVLPYETIPMGIVLFGESVITICSIATPVVSAFLDQIRRVCPPCEQNRFTARLLWHGAVLYLRYLRDLHAKTENLEDSLHESISNEVLLKLLTYQKSLVYFTTSLKADNILMSRLDHARQLNLTEDDHDVLDDAAVEYQQALETASIHANILNGAMDTFASLISNNLNNVMKYLTVATIFLAVPTLITSAFGMNINLPFVEDGGDPWVFWLLVAISVGISGVLGGLFYYLYKKRLF
;
A
#
# COMPACT_ATOMS: atom_id res chain seq x y z
N MET A 1 -22.93 -15.52 -1.46
CA MET A 1 -22.82 -16.96 -1.04
C MET A 1 -23.11 -17.07 0.43
N LEU A 2 -24.09 -17.89 0.83
CA LEU A 2 -24.50 -18.14 2.19
C LEU A 2 -23.92 -19.47 2.67
N SER A 3 -23.15 -19.47 3.74
CA SER A 3 -22.69 -20.66 4.46
C SER A 3 -23.17 -20.63 5.90
N VAL A 4 -23.62 -21.76 6.43
CA VAL A 4 -24.11 -21.88 7.80
C VAL A 4 -23.29 -22.93 8.53
N TYR A 5 -22.87 -22.63 9.75
CA TYR A 5 -22.07 -23.52 10.59
C TYR A 5 -22.75 -23.75 11.93
N ASN A 6 -23.02 -25.00 12.26
CA ASN A 6 -23.54 -25.41 13.56
C ASN A 6 -22.45 -26.06 14.42
N TRP A 7 -22.56 -25.89 15.73
CA TRP A 7 -21.64 -26.52 16.67
C TRP A 7 -22.12 -27.95 17.02
N GLU A 8 -21.41 -28.94 16.55
CA GLU A 8 -21.74 -30.35 16.79
C GLU A 8 -20.49 -31.13 17.17
N ASN A 9 -20.62 -31.97 18.21
CA ASN A 9 -19.55 -32.87 18.69
C ASN A 9 -18.21 -32.17 18.97
N GLY A 10 -18.26 -30.94 19.48
CA GLY A 10 -17.05 -30.16 19.80
C GLY A 10 -16.37 -29.54 18.59
N GLY A 11 -17.12 -29.21 17.52
CA GLY A 11 -16.60 -28.55 16.35
C GLY A 11 -17.66 -27.90 15.43
N LEU A 12 -17.24 -26.95 14.62
CA LEU A 12 -18.09 -26.33 13.60
C LEU A 12 -18.24 -27.26 12.40
N LYS A 13 -19.48 -27.53 12.01
CA LYS A 13 -19.84 -28.26 10.81
C LYS A 13 -20.69 -27.37 9.91
N GLU A 14 -20.37 -27.36 8.63
CA GLU A 14 -21.19 -26.70 7.62
C GLU A 14 -22.51 -27.46 7.43
N THR A 15 -23.61 -26.72 7.39
CA THR A 15 -24.97 -27.22 7.23
C THR A 15 -25.78 -26.27 6.35
N LEU A 16 -26.95 -26.74 5.91
CA LEU A 16 -27.90 -25.90 5.17
C LEU A 16 -29.05 -25.38 6.07
N GLU A 17 -29.13 -25.88 7.31
CA GLU A 17 -30.19 -25.55 8.24
C GLU A 17 -29.78 -24.44 9.20
N LEU A 18 -30.62 -23.41 9.29
CA LEU A 18 -30.49 -22.33 10.26
C LEU A 18 -31.00 -22.82 11.62
N SER A 19 -30.17 -22.75 12.65
CA SER A 19 -30.50 -23.12 14.03
C SER A 19 -30.36 -21.91 14.96
N SER A 20 -30.89 -22.04 16.19
CA SER A 20 -30.86 -20.96 17.19
C SER A 20 -29.44 -20.65 17.72
N SER A 21 -28.45 -21.50 17.46
CA SER A 21 -27.05 -21.31 17.88
C SER A 21 -26.14 -21.69 16.72
N CYS A 22 -26.08 -20.81 15.71
CA CYS A 22 -25.29 -21.03 14.51
C CYS A 22 -24.43 -19.81 14.16
N TRP A 23 -23.42 -20.06 13.38
CA TRP A 23 -22.70 -19.01 12.69
C TRP A 23 -23.11 -18.97 11.21
N ILE A 24 -23.60 -17.82 10.77
CA ILE A 24 -24.03 -17.55 9.40
C ILE A 24 -22.98 -16.68 8.74
N ASN A 25 -22.36 -17.14 7.65
CA ASN A 25 -21.42 -16.33 6.88
C ASN A 25 -22.01 -15.94 5.53
N LEU A 26 -22.10 -14.64 5.28
CA LEU A 26 -22.58 -14.02 4.06
C LEU A 26 -21.42 -13.35 3.31
N ALA A 27 -20.90 -13.99 2.27
CA ALA A 27 -19.87 -13.45 1.40
C ALA A 27 -20.46 -13.13 0.04
N ASP A 28 -20.45 -11.86 -0.37
CA ASP A 28 -21.11 -11.38 -1.60
C ASP A 28 -22.54 -11.95 -1.72
N PRO A 29 -23.43 -11.62 -0.76
CA PRO A 29 -24.75 -12.23 -0.70
C PRO A 29 -25.68 -11.70 -1.79
N THR A 30 -26.49 -12.60 -2.35
CA THR A 30 -27.62 -12.24 -3.19
C THR A 30 -28.76 -11.67 -2.37
N THR A 31 -29.66 -10.90 -2.99
CA THR A 31 -30.86 -10.37 -2.31
C THR A 31 -31.72 -11.49 -1.69
N ALA A 32 -31.79 -12.65 -2.36
CA ALA A 32 -32.55 -13.81 -1.84
C ALA A 32 -31.92 -14.41 -0.58
N GLU A 33 -30.57 -14.45 -0.50
CA GLU A 33 -29.84 -14.92 0.68
C GLU A 33 -30.03 -13.94 1.85
N LEU A 34 -30.00 -12.61 1.58
CA LEU A 34 -30.27 -11.59 2.59
C LEU A 34 -31.69 -11.71 3.16
N GLU A 35 -32.72 -11.82 2.31
CA GLU A 35 -34.12 -11.94 2.73
C GLU A 35 -34.33 -13.25 3.53
N LYS A 36 -33.65 -14.34 3.17
CA LYS A 36 -33.70 -15.59 3.94
C LYS A 36 -33.13 -15.42 5.35
N VAL A 37 -32.01 -14.74 5.50
CA VAL A 37 -31.37 -14.50 6.81
C VAL A 37 -32.18 -13.47 7.62
N LEU A 38 -32.70 -12.39 7.00
CA LEU A 38 -33.58 -11.42 7.66
C LEU A 38 -34.85 -12.05 8.24
N SER A 39 -35.49 -12.93 7.48
CA SER A 39 -36.71 -13.63 7.94
C SER A 39 -36.45 -14.57 9.11
N PHE A 40 -35.25 -15.13 9.21
CA PHE A 40 -34.83 -16.00 10.30
C PHE A 40 -34.40 -15.20 11.54
N SER A 41 -33.46 -14.27 11.38
CA SER A 41 -32.81 -13.56 12.49
C SER A 41 -33.65 -12.43 13.08
N ARG A 42 -34.51 -11.81 12.27
CA ARG A 42 -35.33 -10.63 12.63
C ARG A 42 -34.50 -9.43 13.10
N VAL A 43 -33.23 -9.36 12.70
CA VAL A 43 -32.35 -8.20 12.96
C VAL A 43 -32.77 -7.01 12.08
N PRO A 44 -32.42 -5.78 12.44
CA PRO A 44 -32.63 -4.60 11.56
C PRO A 44 -31.99 -4.85 10.19
N ARG A 45 -32.69 -4.41 9.13
CA ARG A 45 -32.22 -4.64 7.76
C ARG A 45 -30.86 -4.00 7.52
N ASP A 46 -30.65 -2.81 8.07
CA ASP A 46 -29.43 -2.03 7.92
C ASP A 46 -28.21 -2.77 8.47
N PHE A 47 -28.39 -3.63 9.49
CA PHE A 47 -27.32 -4.46 10.03
C PHE A 47 -26.74 -5.46 9.02
N LEU A 48 -27.53 -5.84 7.99
CA LEU A 48 -27.07 -6.71 6.91
C LEU A 48 -26.75 -5.95 5.62
N THR A 49 -27.19 -4.71 5.45
CA THR A 49 -26.94 -3.95 4.21
C THR A 49 -25.78 -2.99 4.32
N ASP A 50 -25.60 -2.34 5.48
CA ASP A 50 -24.53 -1.35 5.68
C ASP A 50 -23.13 -1.95 5.50
N PRO A 51 -22.79 -3.15 6.02
CA PRO A 51 -21.48 -3.73 5.80
C PRO A 51 -21.16 -4.08 4.34
N LEU A 52 -22.15 -4.03 3.44
CA LEU A 52 -21.95 -4.26 2.01
C LEU A 52 -21.51 -2.99 1.26
N ASP A 53 -21.70 -1.82 1.88
CA ASP A 53 -21.14 -0.58 1.38
C ASP A 53 -19.62 -0.54 1.68
N ARG A 54 -18.81 -0.37 0.63
CA ARG A 54 -17.34 -0.33 0.76
C ARG A 54 -16.81 0.90 1.49
N GLU A 55 -17.61 1.97 1.57
CA GLU A 55 -17.25 3.22 2.24
C GLU A 55 -17.73 3.28 3.69
N GLU A 56 -18.38 2.23 4.18
CA GLU A 56 -18.94 2.18 5.53
C GLU A 56 -17.84 2.23 6.60
N ARG A 57 -18.12 2.91 7.70
CA ARG A 57 -17.11 3.17 8.75
C ARG A 57 -17.19 2.17 9.90
N PRO A 58 -16.06 1.79 10.50
CA PRO A 58 -16.05 0.98 11.71
C PRO A 58 -16.87 1.62 12.83
N ARG A 59 -17.82 0.83 13.36
CA ARG A 59 -18.69 1.26 14.46
C ARG A 59 -19.31 0.08 15.22
N PHE A 60 -19.84 0.39 16.38
CA PHE A 60 -20.66 -0.51 17.18
C PHE A 60 -22.05 0.10 17.36
N GLU A 61 -23.08 -0.69 17.08
CA GLU A 61 -24.49 -0.34 17.28
C GLU A 61 -25.23 -1.46 18.02
N ASN A 62 -26.27 -1.08 18.76
CA ASN A 62 -27.14 -2.04 19.43
C ASN A 62 -28.58 -1.58 19.27
N GLU A 63 -29.42 -2.41 18.65
CA GLU A 63 -30.82 -2.11 18.39
C GLU A 63 -31.63 -3.42 18.44
N ASP A 64 -32.86 -3.38 19.00
CA ASP A 64 -33.80 -4.48 19.07
C ASP A 64 -33.25 -5.79 19.64
N GLY A 65 -32.27 -5.71 20.54
CA GLY A 65 -31.62 -6.88 21.15
C GLY A 65 -30.61 -7.58 20.26
N ALA A 66 -30.24 -6.97 19.13
CA ALA A 66 -29.11 -7.36 18.31
C ALA A 66 -27.99 -6.32 18.40
N SER A 67 -26.76 -6.74 18.21
CA SER A 67 -25.58 -5.86 18.16
C SER A 67 -24.89 -6.00 16.81
N LEU A 68 -24.55 -4.88 16.19
CA LEU A 68 -23.75 -4.79 14.98
C LEU A 68 -22.36 -4.24 15.31
N ILE A 69 -21.32 -4.92 14.85
CA ILE A 69 -19.94 -4.48 14.87
C ILE A 69 -19.47 -4.42 13.41
N ILE A 70 -19.12 -3.25 12.91
CA ILE A 70 -18.47 -3.10 11.60
C ILE A 70 -17.00 -2.85 11.83
N VAL A 71 -16.14 -3.69 11.26
CA VAL A 71 -14.69 -3.60 11.33
C VAL A 71 -14.13 -3.65 9.91
N HIS A 72 -13.01 -2.97 9.65
CA HIS A 72 -12.33 -3.13 8.38
C HIS A 72 -11.40 -4.35 8.43
N VAL A 73 -11.36 -5.10 7.34
CA VAL A 73 -10.47 -6.26 7.22
C VAL A 73 -9.64 -6.14 5.95
N PRO A 74 -8.35 -6.56 6.00
CA PRO A 74 -7.49 -6.49 4.84
C PRO A 74 -7.78 -7.65 3.88
N TYR A 75 -7.67 -7.39 2.58
CA TYR A 75 -7.77 -8.43 1.57
C TYR A 75 -6.79 -8.20 0.42
N PRO A 76 -6.28 -9.26 -0.24
CA PRO A 76 -5.46 -9.14 -1.41
C PRO A 76 -6.34 -8.82 -2.62
N VAL A 77 -5.99 -7.78 -3.37
CA VAL A 77 -6.66 -7.45 -4.62
C VAL A 77 -6.15 -8.42 -5.70
N ARG A 78 -7.06 -9.12 -6.34
CA ARG A 78 -6.73 -10.02 -7.45
C ARG A 78 -6.66 -9.20 -8.73
N GLY A 79 -5.46 -9.00 -9.24
CA GLY A 79 -5.16 -8.48 -10.58
C GLY A 79 -4.35 -9.51 -11.37
N GLU A 80 -4.10 -9.26 -12.64
CA GLU A 80 -3.05 -9.99 -13.37
C GLU A 80 -1.72 -9.74 -12.66
N GLU A 81 -0.88 -10.76 -12.49
CA GLU A 81 0.36 -10.69 -11.70
C GLU A 81 1.33 -9.58 -12.17
N ASP A 82 1.17 -9.11 -13.42
CA ASP A 82 2.00 -8.09 -14.05
C ASP A 82 1.35 -6.71 -14.16
N ASP A 83 0.12 -6.51 -13.66
CA ASP A 83 -0.52 -5.19 -13.70
C ASP A 83 -0.01 -4.29 -12.56
N GLU A 84 0.95 -3.43 -12.89
CA GLU A 84 1.61 -2.49 -11.99
C GLU A 84 0.68 -1.42 -11.39
N SER A 85 -0.50 -1.25 -11.95
CA SER A 85 -1.50 -0.29 -11.48
C SER A 85 -2.38 -0.85 -10.37
N VAL A 86 -2.38 -2.17 -10.16
CA VAL A 86 -3.22 -2.85 -9.17
C VAL A 86 -2.59 -2.76 -7.79
N LEU A 87 -3.38 -2.33 -6.82
CA LEU A 87 -2.99 -2.32 -5.41
C LEU A 87 -2.82 -3.76 -4.92
N PRO A 88 -1.72 -4.10 -4.23
CA PRO A 88 -1.55 -5.46 -3.72
C PRO A 88 -2.57 -5.80 -2.61
N TYR A 89 -2.93 -4.81 -1.81
CA TYR A 89 -3.85 -4.97 -0.68
C TYR A 89 -4.75 -3.75 -0.52
N GLU A 90 -5.99 -4.01 -0.16
CA GLU A 90 -6.99 -3.01 0.26
C GLU A 90 -7.66 -3.45 1.56
N THR A 91 -8.57 -2.60 2.05
CA THR A 91 -9.41 -2.89 3.21
C THR A 91 -10.88 -2.81 2.82
N ILE A 92 -11.71 -3.61 3.48
CA ILE A 92 -13.14 -3.68 3.22
C ILE A 92 -13.91 -3.83 4.54
N PRO A 93 -15.11 -3.22 4.66
CA PRO A 93 -15.96 -3.43 5.81
C PRO A 93 -16.43 -4.89 5.91
N MET A 94 -16.40 -5.42 7.12
CA MET A 94 -16.99 -6.68 7.50
C MET A 94 -17.92 -6.44 8.69
N GLY A 95 -19.20 -6.77 8.55
CA GLY A 95 -20.17 -6.74 9.63
C GLY A 95 -20.15 -8.04 10.44
N ILE A 96 -20.25 -7.90 11.76
CA ILE A 96 -20.44 -8.99 12.70
C ILE A 96 -21.72 -8.66 13.46
N VAL A 97 -22.77 -9.45 13.28
CA VAL A 97 -24.06 -9.25 13.94
C VAL A 97 -24.29 -10.34 14.97
N LEU A 98 -24.53 -9.92 16.21
CA LEU A 98 -24.85 -10.79 17.33
C LEU A 98 -26.35 -10.76 17.59
N PHE A 99 -27.01 -11.89 17.60
CA PHE A 99 -28.44 -12.01 17.90
C PHE A 99 -28.77 -13.36 18.53
N GLY A 100 -29.62 -13.36 19.56
CA GLY A 100 -29.92 -14.60 20.31
C GLY A 100 -28.65 -15.29 20.80
N GLU A 101 -28.37 -16.50 20.31
CA GLU A 101 -27.13 -17.26 20.55
C GLU A 101 -26.34 -17.46 19.25
N SER A 102 -26.59 -16.67 18.22
CA SER A 102 -26.03 -16.83 16.88
C SER A 102 -25.19 -15.63 16.47
N VAL A 103 -24.26 -15.86 15.55
CA VAL A 103 -23.40 -14.81 14.95
C VAL A 103 -23.62 -14.79 13.44
N ILE A 104 -23.75 -13.61 12.84
CA ILE A 104 -23.70 -13.43 11.40
C ILE A 104 -22.41 -12.65 11.06
N THR A 105 -21.64 -13.13 10.12
CA THR A 105 -20.58 -12.36 9.45
C THR A 105 -21.02 -12.02 8.04
N ILE A 106 -20.85 -10.76 7.65
CA ILE A 106 -21.28 -10.27 6.34
C ILE A 106 -20.22 -9.37 5.72
N CYS A 107 -19.92 -9.61 4.45
CA CYS A 107 -18.98 -8.81 3.67
C CYS A 107 -19.36 -8.85 2.19
N SER A 108 -19.03 -7.79 1.45
CA SER A 108 -19.29 -7.70 -0.01
C SER A 108 -18.36 -8.60 -0.85
N ILE A 109 -17.37 -9.26 -0.24
CA ILE A 109 -16.50 -10.26 -0.88
C ILE A 109 -16.22 -11.43 0.08
N ALA A 110 -15.69 -12.53 -0.46
CA ALA A 110 -15.14 -13.61 0.39
C ALA A 110 -13.79 -13.17 0.97
N THR A 111 -13.74 -12.95 2.28
CA THR A 111 -12.55 -12.45 2.96
C THR A 111 -11.62 -13.57 3.44
N PRO A 112 -10.28 -13.39 3.33
CA PRO A 112 -9.33 -14.35 3.90
C PRO A 112 -9.40 -14.49 5.41
N VAL A 113 -9.94 -13.50 6.13
CA VAL A 113 -10.14 -13.54 7.58
C VAL A 113 -11.06 -14.68 7.97
N VAL A 114 -12.21 -14.81 7.28
CA VAL A 114 -13.19 -15.87 7.55
C VAL A 114 -12.60 -17.26 7.28
N SER A 115 -11.87 -17.44 6.18
CA SER A 115 -11.24 -18.72 5.87
C SER A 115 -10.14 -19.09 6.86
N ALA A 116 -9.27 -18.14 7.24
CA ALA A 116 -8.24 -18.38 8.26
C ALA A 116 -8.84 -18.68 9.64
N PHE A 117 -9.91 -17.98 9.99
CA PHE A 117 -10.65 -18.23 11.22
C PHE A 117 -11.27 -19.64 11.25
N LEU A 118 -11.91 -20.07 10.16
CA LEU A 118 -12.48 -21.42 10.04
C LEU A 118 -11.46 -22.52 10.27
N ASP A 119 -10.26 -22.38 9.74
CA ASP A 119 -9.23 -23.41 9.85
C ASP A 119 -8.76 -23.61 11.32
N GLN A 120 -8.79 -22.55 12.11
CA GLN A 120 -8.30 -22.56 13.49
C GLN A 120 -9.41 -22.82 14.53
N ILE A 121 -10.61 -22.26 14.29
CA ILE A 121 -11.68 -22.24 15.30
C ILE A 121 -12.54 -23.51 15.33
N ARG A 122 -12.41 -24.39 14.35
CA ARG A 122 -13.29 -25.58 14.20
C ARG A 122 -13.50 -26.37 15.47
N ARG A 123 -12.62 -26.23 16.50
CA ARG A 123 -12.69 -27.00 17.75
C ARG A 123 -12.51 -26.15 19.01
N VAL A 124 -12.58 -24.85 18.92
CA VAL A 124 -12.09 -23.96 19.99
C VAL A 124 -13.21 -23.15 20.66
N CYS A 125 -14.20 -22.68 19.92
CA CYS A 125 -15.24 -21.81 20.47
C CYS A 125 -16.58 -22.00 19.73
N PRO A 126 -17.67 -22.27 20.45
CA PRO A 126 -19.01 -22.35 19.85
C PRO A 126 -19.56 -20.96 19.57
N PRO A 127 -20.45 -20.80 18.56
CA PRO A 127 -21.12 -19.52 18.25
C PRO A 127 -21.95 -18.94 19.39
N CYS A 128 -22.44 -19.77 20.32
CA CYS A 128 -23.21 -19.29 21.49
C CYS A 128 -22.35 -18.50 22.49
N GLU A 129 -21.02 -18.68 22.49
CA GLU A 129 -20.07 -17.80 23.19
C GLU A 129 -19.75 -16.59 22.31
N GLN A 130 -20.75 -15.79 21.96
CA GLN A 130 -20.69 -14.74 20.93
C GLN A 130 -19.55 -13.76 21.13
N ASN A 131 -19.33 -13.29 22.36
CA ASN A 131 -18.29 -12.31 22.66
C ASN A 131 -16.90 -12.87 22.41
N ARG A 132 -16.64 -14.07 22.93
CA ARG A 132 -15.36 -14.77 22.72
C ARG A 132 -15.14 -15.12 21.25
N PHE A 133 -16.20 -15.58 20.57
CA PHE A 133 -16.17 -15.86 19.14
C PHE A 133 -15.81 -14.61 18.34
N THR A 134 -16.46 -13.48 18.64
CA THR A 134 -16.21 -12.18 18.01
C THR A 134 -14.79 -11.68 18.30
N ALA A 135 -14.35 -11.68 19.54
CA ALA A 135 -13.00 -11.25 19.91
C ALA A 135 -11.91 -12.05 19.18
N ARG A 136 -12.09 -13.36 19.05
CA ARG A 136 -11.19 -14.22 18.27
C ARG A 136 -11.22 -13.93 16.77
N LEU A 137 -12.39 -13.64 16.21
CA LEU A 137 -12.52 -13.25 14.81
C LEU A 137 -11.79 -11.91 14.54
N LEU A 138 -11.95 -10.94 15.43
CA LEU A 138 -11.24 -9.66 15.42
C LEU A 138 -9.72 -9.87 15.52
N TRP A 139 -9.28 -10.71 16.45
CA TRP A 139 -7.86 -11.06 16.57
C TRP A 139 -7.27 -11.62 15.26
N HIS A 140 -8.01 -12.49 14.55
CA HIS A 140 -7.58 -13.01 13.26
C HIS A 140 -7.49 -11.91 12.18
N GLY A 141 -8.37 -10.92 12.24
CA GLY A 141 -8.29 -9.72 11.40
C GLY A 141 -6.98 -8.98 11.60
N ALA A 142 -6.60 -8.72 12.86
CA ALA A 142 -5.35 -8.05 13.20
C ALA A 142 -4.11 -8.85 12.78
N VAL A 143 -4.08 -10.15 13.02
CA VAL A 143 -2.99 -11.05 12.59
C VAL A 143 -2.84 -11.05 11.07
N LEU A 144 -3.93 -10.96 10.32
CA LEU A 144 -3.88 -10.88 8.86
C LEU A 144 -3.29 -9.55 8.38
N TYR A 145 -3.63 -8.42 9.03
CA TYR A 145 -2.96 -7.13 8.78
C TYR A 145 -1.45 -7.24 8.96
N LEU A 146 -0.99 -7.81 10.08
CA LEU A 146 0.44 -7.99 10.36
C LEU A 146 1.13 -8.89 9.34
N ARG A 147 0.43 -9.92 8.85
CA ARG A 147 0.95 -10.79 7.78
C ARG A 147 1.14 -10.02 6.47
N TYR A 148 0.15 -9.25 6.06
CA TYR A 148 0.23 -8.47 4.82
C TYR A 148 1.20 -7.29 4.91
N LEU A 149 1.36 -6.70 6.09
CA LEU A 149 2.39 -5.68 6.33
C LEU A 149 3.81 -6.24 6.18
N ARG A 150 4.04 -7.47 6.65
CA ARG A 150 5.33 -8.17 6.44
C ARG A 150 5.58 -8.47 4.96
N ASP A 151 4.56 -8.89 4.22
CA ASP A 151 4.68 -9.12 2.78
C ASP A 151 4.95 -7.82 2.01
N LEU A 152 4.22 -6.74 2.33
CA LEU A 152 4.47 -5.41 1.75
C LEU A 152 5.90 -4.93 2.01
N HIS A 153 6.39 -5.11 3.24
CA HIS A 153 7.76 -4.72 3.59
C HIS A 153 8.80 -5.47 2.74
N ALA A 154 8.69 -6.79 2.66
CA ALA A 154 9.59 -7.61 1.85
C ALA A 154 9.56 -7.22 0.35
N LYS A 155 8.36 -6.93 -0.19
CA LYS A 155 8.21 -6.46 -1.57
C LYS A 155 8.83 -5.07 -1.77
N THR A 156 8.72 -4.18 -0.79
CA THR A 156 9.31 -2.83 -0.84
C THR A 156 10.83 -2.92 -0.85
N GLU A 157 11.45 -3.70 0.04
CA GLU A 157 12.90 -3.91 0.08
C GLU A 157 13.44 -4.43 -1.26
N ASN A 158 12.79 -5.43 -1.86
CA ASN A 158 13.21 -5.96 -3.17
C ASN A 158 13.14 -4.90 -4.28
N LEU A 159 12.17 -3.99 -4.25
CA LEU A 159 12.07 -2.91 -5.22
C LEU A 159 13.11 -1.80 -4.97
N GLU A 160 13.41 -1.48 -3.72
CA GLU A 160 14.46 -0.52 -3.35
C GLU A 160 15.83 -0.99 -3.87
N ASP A 161 16.17 -2.27 -3.70
CA ASP A 161 17.40 -2.86 -4.22
C ASP A 161 17.47 -2.73 -5.75
N SER A 162 16.37 -3.00 -6.45
CA SER A 162 16.27 -2.84 -7.90
C SER A 162 16.47 -1.40 -8.37
N LEU A 163 16.02 -0.40 -7.60
CA LEU A 163 16.22 1.02 -7.90
C LEU A 163 17.68 1.46 -7.74
N HIS A 164 18.44 0.83 -6.85
CA HIS A 164 19.88 1.10 -6.73
C HIS A 164 20.65 0.67 -7.98
N GLU A 165 20.18 -0.36 -8.69
CA GLU A 165 20.80 -0.82 -9.93
C GLU A 165 20.34 -0.01 -11.15
N SER A 166 19.06 0.32 -11.26
CA SER A 166 18.49 1.06 -12.39
C SER A 166 17.23 1.80 -11.98
N ILE A 167 17.23 3.13 -12.11
CA ILE A 167 16.05 3.95 -11.85
C ILE A 167 15.04 3.76 -12.99
N SER A 168 13.98 3.01 -12.73
CA SER A 168 12.89 2.76 -13.66
C SER A 168 11.61 3.44 -13.17
N ASN A 169 10.83 4.03 -14.09
CA ASN A 169 9.50 4.57 -13.77
C ASN A 169 8.53 3.47 -13.30
N GLU A 170 8.70 2.26 -13.80
CA GLU A 170 7.92 1.09 -13.43
C GLU A 170 8.04 0.78 -11.93
N VAL A 171 9.27 0.72 -11.43
CA VAL A 171 9.53 0.46 -10.01
C VAL A 171 8.96 1.57 -9.13
N LEU A 172 9.04 2.84 -9.56
CA LEU A 172 8.44 3.96 -8.83
C LEU A 172 6.91 3.86 -8.78
N LEU A 173 6.26 3.42 -9.87
CA LEU A 173 4.81 3.20 -9.89
C LEU A 173 4.42 2.06 -8.93
N LYS A 174 5.16 0.96 -8.87
CA LYS A 174 4.94 -0.13 -7.90
C LYS A 174 5.06 0.35 -6.45
N LEU A 175 6.09 1.15 -6.14
CA LEU A 175 6.23 1.73 -4.80
C LEU A 175 5.04 2.63 -4.43
N LEU A 176 4.50 3.40 -5.39
CA LEU A 176 3.30 4.21 -5.18
C LEU A 176 2.07 3.35 -4.88
N THR A 177 1.89 2.18 -5.51
CA THR A 177 0.78 1.27 -5.18
C THR A 177 0.94 0.67 -3.79
N TYR A 178 2.16 0.36 -3.36
CA TYR A 178 2.43 -0.11 -2.00
C TYR A 178 2.16 0.99 -0.96
N GLN A 179 2.56 2.23 -1.25
CA GLN A 179 2.25 3.38 -0.42
C GLN A 179 0.73 3.56 -0.24
N LYS A 180 -0.06 3.42 -1.32
CA LYS A 180 -1.52 3.49 -1.24
C LYS A 180 -2.09 2.38 -0.34
N SER A 181 -1.61 1.14 -0.46
CA SER A 181 -2.03 0.04 0.43
C SER A 181 -1.73 0.34 1.90
N LEU A 182 -0.57 0.92 2.21
CA LEU A 182 -0.21 1.33 3.57
C LEU A 182 -1.11 2.46 4.08
N VAL A 183 -1.55 3.39 3.21
CA VAL A 183 -2.51 4.45 3.56
C VAL A 183 -3.88 3.84 3.90
N TYR A 184 -4.38 2.89 3.11
CA TYR A 184 -5.61 2.17 3.42
C TYR A 184 -5.50 1.44 4.77
N PHE A 185 -4.44 0.69 4.99
CA PHE A 185 -4.21 -0.02 6.26
C PHE A 185 -4.15 0.93 7.45
N THR A 186 -3.34 2.00 7.35
CA THR A 186 -3.21 2.98 8.44
C THR A 186 -4.55 3.65 8.77
N THR A 187 -5.34 3.99 7.75
CA THR A 187 -6.64 4.64 7.92
C THR A 187 -7.64 3.71 8.58
N SER A 188 -7.75 2.48 8.09
CA SER A 188 -8.65 1.46 8.63
C SER A 188 -8.27 1.06 10.04
N LEU A 189 -6.99 0.76 10.29
CA LEU A 189 -6.49 0.39 11.63
C LEU A 189 -6.68 1.49 12.67
N LYS A 190 -6.61 2.77 12.28
CA LYS A 190 -6.94 3.89 13.20
C LYS A 190 -8.40 3.85 13.63
N ALA A 191 -9.31 3.61 12.68
CA ALA A 191 -10.74 3.53 12.97
C ALA A 191 -11.08 2.26 13.79
N ASP A 192 -10.46 1.12 13.44
CA ASP A 192 -10.64 -0.14 14.16
C ASP A 192 -10.11 -0.07 15.61
N ASN A 193 -8.99 0.62 15.85
CA ASN A 193 -8.48 0.85 17.22
C ASN A 193 -9.47 1.64 18.09
N ILE A 194 -10.11 2.65 17.51
CA ILE A 194 -11.16 3.41 18.21
C ILE A 194 -12.36 2.49 18.50
N LEU A 195 -12.71 1.62 17.56
CA LEU A 195 -13.74 0.62 17.75
C LEU A 195 -13.41 -0.36 18.86
N MET A 196 -12.17 -0.92 18.92
CA MET A 196 -11.74 -1.83 20.00
C MET A 196 -11.94 -1.20 21.38
N SER A 197 -11.52 0.06 21.56
CA SER A 197 -11.71 0.78 22.82
C SER A 197 -13.20 0.98 23.17
N ARG A 198 -14.10 1.11 22.18
CA ARG A 198 -15.54 1.21 22.40
C ARG A 198 -16.16 -0.13 22.77
N LEU A 199 -15.71 -1.23 22.16
CA LEU A 199 -16.20 -2.58 22.45
C LEU A 199 -15.88 -2.98 23.88
N ASP A 200 -14.67 -2.69 24.36
CA ASP A 200 -14.25 -2.98 25.73
C ASP A 200 -15.14 -2.28 26.78
N HIS A 201 -15.66 -1.11 26.48
CA HIS A 201 -16.54 -0.34 27.36
C HIS A 201 -18.03 -0.53 27.07
N ALA A 202 -18.41 -1.38 26.12
CA ALA A 202 -19.79 -1.59 25.68
C ALA A 202 -20.57 -2.48 26.66
N ARG A 203 -21.34 -1.88 27.57
CA ARG A 203 -22.17 -2.60 28.56
C ARG A 203 -23.18 -3.56 27.94
N GLN A 204 -23.61 -3.30 26.71
CA GLN A 204 -24.59 -4.10 25.97
C GLN A 204 -24.05 -5.51 25.62
N LEU A 205 -22.74 -5.66 25.52
CA LEU A 205 -22.11 -6.96 25.22
C LEU A 205 -22.03 -7.89 26.45
N ASN A 206 -22.22 -7.35 27.68
CA ASN A 206 -22.12 -8.13 28.93
C ASN A 206 -20.85 -9.02 28.98
N LEU A 207 -19.69 -8.42 28.67
CA LEU A 207 -18.42 -9.13 28.64
C LEU A 207 -18.07 -9.72 30.00
N THR A 208 -17.61 -10.96 30.03
CA THR A 208 -17.00 -11.60 31.20
C THR A 208 -15.54 -11.18 31.34
N GLU A 209 -14.89 -11.45 32.48
CA GLU A 209 -13.43 -11.19 32.63
C GLU A 209 -12.61 -11.91 31.55
N ASP A 210 -12.95 -13.16 31.25
CA ASP A 210 -12.30 -13.96 30.20
C ASP A 210 -12.52 -13.37 28.78
N ASP A 211 -13.68 -12.73 28.54
CA ASP A 211 -13.98 -12.09 27.25
C ASP A 211 -13.17 -10.78 27.11
N HIS A 212 -13.01 -10.01 28.20
CA HIS A 212 -12.15 -8.83 28.23
C HIS A 212 -10.70 -9.20 27.90
N ASP A 213 -10.16 -10.26 28.49
CA ASP A 213 -8.77 -10.70 28.23
C ASP A 213 -8.56 -11.00 26.72
N VAL A 214 -9.51 -11.71 26.07
CA VAL A 214 -9.40 -12.05 24.65
C VAL A 214 -9.58 -10.82 23.75
N LEU A 215 -10.45 -9.88 24.15
CA LEU A 215 -10.66 -8.63 23.42
C LEU A 215 -9.44 -7.70 23.56
N ASP A 216 -8.82 -7.65 24.74
CA ASP A 216 -7.57 -6.89 24.97
C ASP A 216 -6.42 -7.46 24.14
N ASP A 217 -6.28 -8.79 24.04
CA ASP A 217 -5.32 -9.42 23.14
C ASP A 217 -5.53 -8.98 21.68
N ALA A 218 -6.80 -8.94 21.22
CA ALA A 218 -7.11 -8.46 19.90
C ALA A 218 -6.75 -6.96 19.72
N ALA A 219 -7.07 -6.11 20.72
CA ALA A 219 -6.78 -4.69 20.70
C ALA A 219 -5.26 -4.41 20.63
N VAL A 220 -4.45 -5.18 21.36
CA VAL A 220 -2.98 -5.10 21.32
C VAL A 220 -2.46 -5.41 19.90
N GLU A 221 -2.97 -6.45 19.26
CA GLU A 221 -2.58 -6.81 17.88
C GLU A 221 -2.98 -5.74 16.87
N TYR A 222 -4.19 -5.13 17.00
CA TYR A 222 -4.60 -3.98 16.17
C TYR A 222 -3.70 -2.77 16.38
N GLN A 223 -3.34 -2.47 17.62
CA GLN A 223 -2.41 -1.38 17.94
C GLN A 223 -1.02 -1.64 17.31
N GLN A 224 -0.50 -2.85 17.46
CA GLN A 224 0.77 -3.25 16.86
C GLN A 224 0.73 -3.14 15.32
N ALA A 225 -0.37 -3.57 14.70
CA ALA A 225 -0.55 -3.46 13.25
C ALA A 225 -0.55 -1.99 12.80
N LEU A 226 -1.23 -1.10 13.54
CA LEU A 226 -1.25 0.33 13.27
C LEU A 226 0.13 0.97 13.35
N GLU A 227 0.88 0.66 14.40
CA GLU A 227 2.24 1.18 14.59
C GLU A 227 3.16 0.69 13.47
N THR A 228 3.09 -0.61 13.14
CA THR A 228 3.86 -1.22 12.05
C THR A 228 3.52 -0.58 10.70
N ALA A 229 2.23 -0.41 10.38
CA ALA A 229 1.77 0.24 9.15
C ALA A 229 2.27 1.69 9.05
N SER A 230 2.22 2.42 10.17
CA SER A 230 2.69 3.81 10.24
C SER A 230 4.20 3.92 10.04
N ILE A 231 4.98 3.01 10.62
CA ILE A 231 6.44 2.95 10.46
C ILE A 231 6.78 2.66 9.00
N HIS A 232 6.16 1.63 8.39
CA HIS A 232 6.42 1.28 6.99
C HIS A 232 6.03 2.41 6.03
N ALA A 233 4.90 3.09 6.27
CA ALA A 233 4.48 4.24 5.48
C ALA A 233 5.51 5.39 5.54
N ASN A 234 6.05 5.68 6.73
CA ASN A 234 7.06 6.72 6.91
C ASN A 234 8.40 6.36 6.24
N ILE A 235 8.83 5.10 6.35
CA ILE A 235 10.05 4.60 5.68
C ILE A 235 9.88 4.74 4.16
N LEU A 236 8.77 4.28 3.61
CA LEU A 236 8.52 4.34 2.16
C LEU A 236 8.44 5.77 1.64
N ASN A 237 7.81 6.69 2.40
CA ASN A 237 7.80 8.12 2.06
C ASN A 237 9.23 8.70 2.02
N GLY A 238 10.06 8.40 3.03
CA GLY A 238 11.45 8.82 3.06
C GLY A 238 12.29 8.25 1.91
N ALA A 239 12.05 7.00 1.53
CA ALA A 239 12.69 6.37 0.38
C ALA A 239 12.29 7.10 -0.93
N MET A 240 11.01 7.38 -1.14
CA MET A 240 10.51 8.11 -2.32
C MET A 240 11.14 9.51 -2.44
N ASP A 241 11.25 10.25 -1.35
CA ASP A 241 11.92 11.56 -1.31
C ASP A 241 13.41 11.45 -1.67
N THR A 242 14.06 10.40 -1.19
CA THR A 242 15.46 10.11 -1.51
C THR A 242 15.64 9.79 -2.99
N PHE A 243 14.76 8.97 -3.58
CA PHE A 243 14.79 8.66 -5.01
C PHE A 243 14.54 9.90 -5.87
N ALA A 244 13.59 10.76 -5.51
CA ALA A 244 13.39 12.03 -6.21
C ALA A 244 14.65 12.91 -6.20
N SER A 245 15.36 12.94 -5.08
CA SER A 245 16.63 13.66 -4.93
C SER A 245 17.74 13.03 -5.78
N LEU A 246 17.84 11.71 -5.85
CA LEU A 246 18.81 10.98 -6.70
C LEU A 246 18.56 11.23 -8.18
N ILE A 247 17.28 11.20 -8.62
CA ILE A 247 16.89 11.52 -10.01
C ILE A 247 17.31 12.93 -10.35
N SER A 248 17.01 13.91 -9.49
CA SER A 248 17.40 15.31 -9.68
C SER A 248 18.92 15.49 -9.79
N ASN A 249 19.69 14.80 -8.94
CA ASN A 249 21.13 14.83 -8.97
C ASN A 249 21.70 14.19 -10.27
N ASN A 250 21.12 13.09 -10.71
CA ASN A 250 21.50 12.43 -11.96
C ASN A 250 21.23 13.33 -13.17
N LEU A 251 20.06 13.97 -13.22
CA LEU A 251 19.72 14.97 -14.26
C LEU A 251 20.74 16.12 -14.26
N ASN A 252 21.10 16.63 -13.09
CA ASN A 252 22.08 17.69 -12.97
C ASN A 252 23.46 17.25 -13.50
N ASN A 253 23.88 16.02 -13.22
CA ASN A 253 25.11 15.44 -13.75
C ASN A 253 25.05 15.32 -15.28
N VAL A 254 23.95 14.82 -15.85
CA VAL A 254 23.76 14.74 -17.31
C VAL A 254 23.82 16.13 -17.94
N MET A 255 23.15 17.12 -17.34
CA MET A 255 23.18 18.52 -17.82
C MET A 255 24.59 19.11 -17.75
N LYS A 256 25.37 18.82 -16.71
CA LYS A 256 26.78 19.23 -16.63
C LYS A 256 27.60 18.64 -17.78
N TYR A 257 27.50 17.33 -18.04
CA TYR A 257 28.21 16.69 -19.16
C TYR A 257 27.79 17.25 -20.52
N LEU A 258 26.49 17.48 -20.72
CA LEU A 258 25.97 18.07 -21.95
C LEU A 258 26.51 19.52 -22.17
N THR A 259 26.49 20.33 -21.10
CA THR A 259 27.00 21.68 -21.12
C THR A 259 28.49 21.72 -21.51
N VAL A 260 29.29 20.84 -20.91
CA VAL A 260 30.71 20.71 -21.23
C VAL A 260 30.93 20.30 -22.68
N ALA A 261 30.22 19.27 -23.14
CA ALA A 261 30.29 18.81 -24.53
C ALA A 261 29.90 19.94 -25.50
N THR A 262 28.86 20.72 -25.19
CA THR A 262 28.40 21.84 -25.99
C THR A 262 29.47 22.95 -26.07
N ILE A 263 30.08 23.33 -24.95
CA ILE A 263 31.16 24.35 -24.94
C ILE A 263 32.38 23.86 -25.73
N PHE A 264 32.72 22.56 -25.55
CA PHE A 264 33.85 21.95 -26.24
C PHE A 264 33.70 21.98 -27.78
N LEU A 265 32.47 21.80 -28.28
CA LEU A 265 32.13 21.89 -29.71
C LEU A 265 31.94 23.31 -30.19
N ALA A 266 31.36 24.19 -29.37
CA ALA A 266 31.03 25.56 -29.75
C ALA A 266 32.27 26.44 -30.00
N VAL A 267 33.34 26.27 -29.20
CA VAL A 267 34.53 27.11 -29.30
C VAL A 267 35.27 26.91 -30.65
N PRO A 268 35.62 25.71 -31.08
CA PRO A 268 36.19 25.49 -32.42
C PRO A 268 35.27 25.96 -33.53
N THR A 269 33.97 25.69 -33.42
CA THR A 269 32.96 26.12 -34.44
C THR A 269 32.91 27.60 -34.59
N LEU A 270 32.92 28.36 -33.49
CA LEU A 270 32.92 29.84 -33.51
C LEU A 270 34.17 30.37 -34.19
N ILE A 271 35.36 29.80 -33.88
CA ILE A 271 36.62 30.23 -34.49
C ILE A 271 36.61 29.93 -36.00
N THR A 272 36.28 28.70 -36.40
CA THR A 272 36.24 28.32 -37.81
C THR A 272 35.20 29.09 -38.61
N SER A 273 34.03 29.38 -37.99
CA SER A 273 32.97 30.19 -38.61
C SER A 273 33.37 31.64 -38.81
N ALA A 274 34.05 32.26 -37.83
CA ALA A 274 34.55 33.62 -37.95
C ALA A 274 35.57 33.76 -39.10
N PHE A 275 36.46 32.77 -39.30
CA PHE A 275 37.42 32.75 -40.42
C PHE A 275 36.80 32.32 -41.76
N GLY A 276 35.60 31.73 -41.75
CA GLY A 276 34.82 31.40 -42.96
C GLY A 276 34.00 32.59 -43.51
N MET A 277 34.00 33.74 -42.83
CA MET A 277 33.31 34.94 -43.29
C MET A 277 34.03 35.61 -44.44
N ASN A 278 33.29 36.15 -45.46
CA ASN A 278 33.81 36.92 -46.58
C ASN A 278 34.16 38.35 -46.17
N ILE A 279 35.07 38.53 -45.21
CA ILE A 279 35.59 39.81 -44.75
C ILE A 279 37.12 39.79 -44.80
N ASN A 280 37.74 40.94 -45.07
CA ASN A 280 39.18 41.07 -45.00
C ASN A 280 39.66 40.96 -43.56
N LEU A 281 40.24 39.83 -43.22
CA LEU A 281 40.77 39.58 -41.89
C LEU A 281 42.17 40.18 -41.77
N PRO A 282 42.49 40.86 -40.65
CA PRO A 282 43.87 41.30 -40.43
C PRO A 282 44.78 40.07 -40.35
N PHE A 283 45.93 40.11 -41.03
CA PHE A 283 46.96 39.03 -41.11
C PHE A 283 46.69 37.92 -42.14
N VAL A 284 45.69 38.03 -43.02
CA VAL A 284 45.48 37.09 -44.13
C VAL A 284 45.52 37.84 -45.42
N GLU A 285 46.60 37.64 -46.23
CA GLU A 285 46.70 38.21 -47.58
C GLU A 285 45.82 37.44 -48.57
N ASP A 286 45.40 38.08 -49.68
CA ASP A 286 44.61 37.50 -50.74
C ASP A 286 45.28 36.24 -51.32
N GLY A 287 44.73 35.06 -51.00
CA GLY A 287 45.22 33.78 -51.46
C GLY A 287 45.49 32.75 -50.38
N GLY A 288 45.46 33.14 -49.11
CA GLY A 288 45.47 32.25 -47.91
C GLY A 288 46.62 31.23 -47.85
N ASP A 289 47.67 31.51 -47.10
CA ASP A 289 48.74 30.55 -46.88
C ASP A 289 48.26 29.29 -46.18
N PRO A 290 48.61 28.07 -46.63
CA PRO A 290 48.18 26.79 -46.00
C PRO A 290 48.55 26.65 -44.53
N TRP A 291 49.59 27.36 -44.06
CA TRP A 291 50.04 27.30 -42.68
C TRP A 291 49.06 28.03 -41.74
N VAL A 292 48.34 29.04 -42.21
CA VAL A 292 47.32 29.78 -41.44
C VAL A 292 46.15 28.86 -41.05
N PHE A 293 45.71 27.98 -41.95
CA PHE A 293 44.73 26.95 -41.68
C PHE A 293 45.15 26.03 -40.50
N TRP A 294 46.35 25.50 -40.58
CA TRP A 294 46.85 24.63 -39.53
C TRP A 294 47.08 25.33 -38.20
N LEU A 295 47.47 26.62 -38.24
CA LEU A 295 47.60 27.48 -37.06
C LEU A 295 46.21 27.66 -36.37
N LEU A 296 45.17 27.95 -37.14
CA LEU A 296 43.80 28.08 -36.59
C LEU A 296 43.29 26.80 -35.99
N VAL A 297 43.51 25.67 -36.64
CA VAL A 297 43.17 24.35 -36.08
C VAL A 297 43.92 24.13 -34.77
N ALA A 298 45.23 24.40 -34.73
CA ALA A 298 46.03 24.25 -33.53
C ALA A 298 45.54 25.17 -32.36
N ILE A 299 45.20 26.40 -32.65
CA ILE A 299 44.64 27.34 -31.66
C ILE A 299 43.27 26.84 -31.15
N SER A 300 42.38 26.37 -32.04
CA SER A 300 41.07 25.85 -31.68
C SER A 300 41.17 24.64 -30.78
N VAL A 301 42.02 23.69 -31.13
CA VAL A 301 42.31 22.50 -30.33
C VAL A 301 42.97 22.85 -28.99
N GLY A 302 43.89 23.81 -29.01
CA GLY A 302 44.59 24.29 -27.80
C GLY A 302 43.64 24.94 -26.81
N ILE A 303 42.75 25.83 -27.27
CA ILE A 303 41.71 26.45 -26.41
C ILE A 303 40.75 25.41 -25.85
N SER A 304 40.29 24.47 -26.69
CA SER A 304 39.42 23.38 -26.25
C SER A 304 40.12 22.47 -25.20
N GLY A 305 41.40 22.20 -25.38
CA GLY A 305 42.19 21.46 -24.41
C GLY A 305 42.36 22.14 -23.06
N VAL A 306 42.59 23.47 -23.07
CA VAL A 306 42.66 24.32 -21.87
C VAL A 306 41.31 24.34 -21.13
N LEU A 307 40.20 24.51 -21.86
CA LEU A 307 38.85 24.48 -21.28
C LEU A 307 38.54 23.09 -20.70
N GLY A 308 38.87 22.03 -21.39
CA GLY A 308 38.71 20.63 -20.89
C GLY A 308 39.55 20.36 -19.64
N GLY A 309 40.81 20.81 -19.62
CA GLY A 309 41.68 20.71 -18.44
C GLY A 309 41.17 21.53 -17.25
N LEU A 310 40.68 22.75 -17.49
CA LEU A 310 40.06 23.58 -16.44
C LEU A 310 38.82 22.91 -15.88
N PHE A 311 37.96 22.35 -16.73
CA PHE A 311 36.79 21.62 -16.31
C PHE A 311 37.16 20.37 -15.49
N TYR A 312 38.14 19.58 -15.95
CA TYR A 312 38.61 18.43 -15.20
C TYR A 312 39.20 18.82 -13.83
N TYR A 313 39.90 19.94 -13.75
CA TYR A 313 40.45 20.47 -12.50
C TYR A 313 39.35 20.86 -11.52
N LEU A 314 38.29 21.59 -12.01
CA LEU A 314 37.15 22.00 -11.21
C LEU A 314 36.33 20.79 -10.74
N TYR A 315 36.16 19.81 -11.62
CA TYR A 315 35.50 18.54 -11.27
C TYR A 315 36.28 17.78 -10.16
N LYS A 316 37.60 17.67 -10.28
CA LYS A 316 38.47 17.01 -9.27
C LYS A 316 38.40 17.75 -7.92
N LYS A 317 38.23 19.06 -7.91
CA LYS A 317 38.06 19.86 -6.68
C LYS A 317 36.65 19.81 -6.10
N ARG A 318 35.73 19.02 -6.65
CA ARG A 318 34.31 18.96 -6.23
C ARG A 318 33.62 20.34 -6.18
N LEU A 319 34.04 21.29 -7.00
CA LEU A 319 33.43 22.59 -7.15
C LEU A 319 32.28 22.58 -8.18
N PHE A 320 32.12 21.48 -8.86
CA PHE A 320 31.03 21.17 -9.79
C PHE A 320 30.42 19.81 -9.48
#